data_efe64bbe2892571a50f119eb93130041
#
_entry.id   efe64bbe2892571a50f119eb93130041
#
_cell.length_a   1.000
_cell.length_b   1.000
_cell.length_c   1.000
_cell.angle_alpha   90.00
_cell.angle_beta   90.00
_cell.angle_gamma   90.00
#
_symmetry.space_group_name_H-M   'P 1'
#
loop_
_entity.id
_entity.type
_entity.pdbx_description
1 polymer ?
#
loop_
_entity_poly.entity_id
_entity_poly.type
_entity_poly.pdbx_seq_one_letter_code
_entity_poly.pdbx_strand_id
1 'polypeptide(L)'
;MSGMEKRWALKQSVDKELVDSLARKLCPVKDSTEEDLHTYRIVASLLVQRGIETYENAEKFFRPKYEHLHDPFRMNDMEKAVERIMLAVKAGEKILVYGDYDVDGTSAVALVYSYLEKFYTEIDYYIPDRYSEGYGVSFKGIDWAEDNDFKLIICLDCGIKAHKE
;
A
#
# COMPACT_ATOMS: atom_id res chain seq x y z
N MET A 1 -15.30 -2.37 -30.67
CA MET A 1 -15.02 -2.24 -29.22
C MET A 1 -16.36 -2.24 -28.51
N SER A 2 -16.73 -3.34 -27.86
CA SER A 2 -17.96 -3.43 -27.06
C SER A 2 -17.74 -2.62 -25.78
N GLY A 3 -18.38 -1.45 -25.69
CA GLY A 3 -18.37 -0.64 -24.49
C GLY A 3 -19.03 -1.42 -23.36
N MET A 4 -18.28 -1.69 -22.29
CA MET A 4 -18.86 -2.24 -21.05
C MET A 4 -19.88 -1.22 -20.52
N GLU A 5 -21.17 -1.59 -20.57
CA GLU A 5 -22.24 -0.80 -20.00
C GLU A 5 -22.12 -0.80 -18.47
N LYS A 6 -21.84 0.36 -17.88
CA LYS A 6 -21.67 0.50 -16.41
C LYS A 6 -23.05 0.39 -15.75
N ARG A 7 -23.25 -0.66 -14.97
CA ARG A 7 -24.45 -0.86 -14.16
C ARG A 7 -24.25 -0.32 -12.75
N TRP A 8 -24.95 0.74 -12.42
CA TRP A 8 -24.98 1.28 -11.06
C TRP A 8 -25.91 0.46 -10.18
N ALA A 9 -25.47 0.15 -8.97
CA ALA A 9 -26.30 -0.49 -7.96
C ALA A 9 -26.06 0.19 -6.60
N LEU A 10 -27.14 0.42 -5.86
CA LEU A 10 -27.02 0.88 -4.48
C LEU A 10 -26.48 -0.26 -3.62
N LYS A 11 -25.54 0.07 -2.74
CA LYS A 11 -25.05 -0.90 -1.73
C LYS A 11 -26.21 -1.27 -0.80
N GLN A 12 -26.29 -2.54 -0.42
CA GLN A 12 -27.34 -3.02 0.49
C GLN A 12 -27.36 -2.21 1.79
N SER A 13 -28.58 -2.01 2.33
CA SER A 13 -28.76 -1.36 3.64
C SER A 13 -28.12 -2.22 4.73
N VAL A 14 -27.42 -1.57 5.63
CA VAL A 14 -26.83 -2.21 6.82
C VAL A 14 -27.88 -2.39 7.92
N ASP A 15 -27.60 -3.26 8.86
CA ASP A 15 -28.43 -3.48 10.04
C ASP A 15 -28.55 -2.16 10.85
N LYS A 16 -29.79 -1.68 11.01
CA LYS A 16 -30.09 -0.43 11.71
C LYS A 16 -29.78 -0.50 13.19
N GLU A 17 -30.00 -1.64 13.84
CA GLU A 17 -29.74 -1.81 15.27
C GLU A 17 -28.21 -1.76 15.53
N LEU A 18 -27.44 -2.38 14.67
CA LEU A 18 -25.98 -2.34 14.73
C LEU A 18 -25.45 -0.92 14.50
N VAL A 19 -25.98 -0.21 13.51
CA VAL A 19 -25.63 1.20 13.24
C VAL A 19 -25.98 2.08 14.43
N ASP A 20 -27.17 1.96 15.00
CA ASP A 20 -27.58 2.77 16.16
C ASP A 20 -26.73 2.46 17.41
N SER A 21 -26.41 1.19 17.64
CA SER A 21 -25.52 0.77 18.72
C SER A 21 -24.13 1.37 18.59
N LEU A 22 -23.53 1.28 17.39
CA LEU A 22 -22.21 1.84 17.12
C LEU A 22 -22.22 3.37 17.19
N ALA A 23 -23.24 4.03 16.62
CA ALA A 23 -23.40 5.48 16.65
C ALA A 23 -23.41 6.04 18.08
N ARG A 24 -24.15 5.39 18.99
CA ARG A 24 -24.20 5.78 20.41
C ARG A 24 -22.85 5.62 21.11
N LYS A 25 -22.05 4.60 20.74
CA LYS A 25 -20.71 4.40 21.30
C LYS A 25 -19.69 5.40 20.76
N LEU A 26 -19.85 5.81 19.49
CA LEU A 26 -18.97 6.79 18.84
C LEU A 26 -19.29 8.23 19.28
N CYS A 27 -20.53 8.51 19.64
CA CYS A 27 -20.98 9.82 20.05
C CYS A 27 -20.38 10.19 21.42
N PRO A 28 -19.60 11.27 21.52
CA PRO A 28 -19.03 11.69 22.79
C PRO A 28 -20.14 12.32 23.66
N VAL A 29 -20.57 11.58 24.57
CA VAL A 29 -21.31 11.72 25.82
C VAL A 29 -21.98 13.02 26.29
N LYS A 30 -23.04 12.80 27.05
CA LYS A 30 -23.85 13.52 28.05
C LYS A 30 -24.74 14.68 27.60
N ASP A 31 -24.30 15.49 26.62
CA ASP A 31 -25.10 16.61 26.11
C ASP A 31 -25.30 16.59 24.62
N SER A 32 -25.17 15.37 23.99
CA SER A 32 -25.32 15.19 22.55
C SER A 32 -26.78 15.44 22.14
N THR A 33 -26.96 16.29 21.15
CA THR A 33 -28.27 16.56 20.53
C THR A 33 -28.69 15.41 19.61
N GLU A 34 -29.97 15.36 19.25
CA GLU A 34 -30.42 14.41 18.18
C GLU A 34 -29.72 14.65 16.83
N GLU A 35 -29.30 15.87 16.55
CA GLU A 35 -28.55 16.24 15.35
C GLU A 35 -27.14 15.64 15.37
N ASP A 36 -26.45 15.68 16.53
CA ASP A 36 -25.18 15.01 16.71
C ASP A 36 -25.32 13.52 16.52
N LEU A 37 -26.31 12.88 17.13
CA LEU A 37 -26.53 11.45 16.97
C LEU A 37 -26.85 11.08 15.53
N HIS A 38 -27.56 11.92 14.79
CA HIS A 38 -27.80 11.71 13.38
C HIS A 38 -26.48 11.66 12.57
N THR A 39 -25.56 12.58 12.83
CA THR A 39 -24.22 12.60 12.22
C THR A 39 -23.46 11.32 12.53
N TYR A 40 -23.47 10.88 13.79
CA TYR A 40 -22.81 9.62 14.17
C TYR A 40 -23.47 8.38 13.56
N ARG A 41 -24.79 8.38 13.31
CA ARG A 41 -25.46 7.32 12.56
C ARG A 41 -24.97 7.22 11.11
N ILE A 42 -24.72 8.35 10.44
CA ILE A 42 -24.15 8.36 9.08
C ILE A 42 -22.74 7.75 9.11
N VAL A 43 -21.89 8.20 10.02
CA VAL A 43 -20.52 7.66 10.18
C VAL A 43 -20.56 6.15 10.49
N ALA A 44 -21.40 5.74 11.47
CA ALA A 44 -21.54 4.33 11.83
C ALA A 44 -22.04 3.48 10.65
N SER A 45 -22.98 3.98 9.86
CA SER A 45 -23.45 3.29 8.65
C SER A 45 -22.34 3.05 7.64
N LEU A 46 -21.47 4.05 7.42
CA LEU A 46 -20.31 3.93 6.53
C LEU A 46 -19.25 2.96 7.08
N LEU A 47 -19.06 2.89 8.38
CA LEU A 47 -18.16 1.96 9.05
C LEU A 47 -18.68 0.51 8.95
N VAL A 48 -19.95 0.29 9.30
CA VAL A 48 -20.59 -1.04 9.21
C VAL A 48 -20.56 -1.57 7.77
N GLN A 49 -20.79 -0.71 6.78
CA GLN A 49 -20.64 -1.09 5.35
C GLN A 49 -19.22 -1.56 4.98
N ARG A 50 -18.22 -1.27 5.79
CA ARG A 50 -16.83 -1.70 5.64
C ARG A 50 -16.45 -2.86 6.56
N GLY A 51 -17.42 -3.42 7.28
CA GLY A 51 -17.19 -4.48 8.26
C GLY A 51 -16.61 -3.99 9.59
N ILE A 52 -16.67 -2.68 9.87
CA ILE A 52 -16.23 -2.09 11.14
C ILE A 52 -17.44 -1.92 12.02
N GLU A 53 -17.66 -2.88 12.92
CA GLU A 53 -18.92 -3.03 13.64
C GLU A 53 -18.80 -2.71 15.15
N THR A 54 -17.57 -2.56 15.65
CA THR A 54 -17.32 -2.27 17.07
C THR A 54 -16.59 -0.95 17.26
N TYR A 55 -16.70 -0.38 18.47
CA TYR A 55 -15.99 0.83 18.84
C TYR A 55 -14.47 0.64 18.74
N GLU A 56 -13.96 -0.48 19.20
CA GLU A 56 -12.53 -0.81 19.22
C GLU A 56 -11.97 -0.87 17.78
N ASN A 57 -12.74 -1.45 16.84
CA ASN A 57 -12.36 -1.49 15.44
C ASN A 57 -12.44 -0.11 14.78
N ALA A 58 -13.43 0.71 15.15
CA ALA A 58 -13.54 2.09 14.70
C ALA A 58 -12.36 2.94 15.22
N GLU A 59 -12.00 2.77 16.51
CA GLU A 59 -10.83 3.45 17.08
C GLU A 59 -9.54 3.08 16.34
N LYS A 60 -9.31 1.80 16.06
CA LYS A 60 -8.15 1.33 15.26
C LYS A 60 -8.16 1.91 13.86
N PHE A 61 -9.31 2.03 13.23
CA PHE A 61 -9.46 2.59 11.90
C PHE A 61 -9.09 4.08 11.83
N PHE A 62 -9.57 4.87 12.80
CA PHE A 62 -9.31 6.31 12.84
C PHE A 62 -7.99 6.69 13.52
N ARG A 63 -7.45 5.82 14.37
CA ARG A 63 -6.22 6.05 15.15
C ARG A 63 -5.29 4.85 15.05
N PRO A 64 -4.78 4.56 13.83
CA PRO A 64 -3.87 3.44 13.63
C PRO A 64 -2.58 3.66 14.44
N LYS A 65 -2.04 2.57 14.99
CA LYS A 65 -0.77 2.53 15.71
C LYS A 65 0.14 1.51 15.07
N TYR A 66 1.45 1.60 15.31
CA TYR A 66 2.42 0.61 14.82
C TYR A 66 2.10 -0.81 15.27
N GLU A 67 1.54 -0.98 16.49
CA GLU A 67 1.13 -2.27 17.04
C GLU A 67 0.00 -2.94 16.24
N HIS A 68 -0.70 -2.19 15.40
CA HIS A 68 -1.76 -2.70 14.53
C HIS A 68 -1.23 -3.25 13.20
N LEU A 69 0.05 -3.04 12.88
CA LEU A 69 0.67 -3.59 11.69
C LEU A 69 0.83 -5.10 11.86
N HIS A 70 0.57 -5.82 10.78
CA HIS A 70 0.84 -7.24 10.75
C HIS A 70 2.33 -7.51 10.58
N ASP A 71 2.79 -8.67 11.05
CA ASP A 71 4.13 -9.15 10.79
C ASP A 71 4.34 -9.25 9.25
N PRO A 72 5.36 -8.55 8.67
CA PRO A 72 5.62 -8.57 7.24
C PRO A 72 5.95 -9.98 6.70
N PHE A 73 6.47 -10.88 7.54
CA PHE A 73 6.74 -12.27 7.14
C PHE A 73 5.47 -13.12 6.91
N ARG A 74 4.29 -12.58 7.20
CA ARG A 74 3.02 -13.17 6.77
C ARG A 74 2.73 -12.97 5.27
N MET A 75 3.47 -12.09 4.59
CA MET A 75 3.39 -11.94 3.14
C MET A 75 4.08 -13.12 2.45
N ASN A 76 3.46 -13.61 1.39
CA ASN A 76 4.03 -14.70 0.60
C ASN A 76 5.44 -14.31 0.09
N ASP A 77 6.36 -15.26 0.20
CA ASP A 77 7.75 -15.15 -0.26
C ASP A 77 8.58 -14.01 0.36
N MET A 78 8.10 -13.35 1.42
CA MET A 78 8.87 -12.31 2.11
C MET A 78 10.23 -12.84 2.61
N GLU A 79 10.25 -14.04 3.18
CA GLU A 79 11.49 -14.67 3.65
C GLU A 79 12.49 -14.86 2.51
N LYS A 80 12.04 -15.38 1.36
CA LYS A 80 12.88 -15.54 0.14
C LYS A 80 13.42 -14.20 -0.38
N ALA A 81 12.58 -13.16 -0.36
CA ALA A 81 13.00 -11.82 -0.79
C ALA A 81 14.11 -11.27 0.11
N VAL A 82 13.92 -11.38 1.43
CA VAL A 82 14.94 -10.97 2.42
C VAL A 82 16.23 -11.78 2.26
N GLU A 83 16.13 -13.10 2.13
CA GLU A 83 17.29 -13.98 1.91
C GLU A 83 18.04 -13.61 0.63
N ARG A 84 17.33 -13.32 -0.48
CA ARG A 84 17.96 -12.92 -1.75
C ARG A 84 18.71 -11.59 -1.62
N ILE A 85 18.15 -10.60 -0.92
CA ILE A 85 18.83 -9.33 -0.66
C ILE A 85 20.08 -9.56 0.20
N MET A 86 19.97 -10.37 1.26
CA MET A 86 21.10 -10.68 2.13
C MET A 86 22.23 -11.42 1.40
N LEU A 87 21.88 -12.30 0.46
CA LEU A 87 22.85 -12.98 -0.39
C LEU A 87 23.56 -11.99 -1.33
N ALA A 88 22.83 -11.06 -1.94
CA ALA A 88 23.40 -10.02 -2.79
C ALA A 88 24.40 -9.15 -2.03
N VAL A 89 24.01 -8.67 -0.85
CA VAL A 89 24.88 -7.87 0.04
C VAL A 89 26.13 -8.66 0.40
N LYS A 90 26.00 -9.94 0.79
CA LYS A 90 27.13 -10.78 1.18
C LYS A 90 28.08 -11.09 0.02
N ALA A 91 27.54 -11.21 -1.18
CA ALA A 91 28.31 -11.47 -2.40
C ALA A 91 28.90 -10.20 -3.04
N GLY A 92 28.58 -9.01 -2.55
CA GLY A 92 29.00 -7.74 -3.15
C GLY A 92 28.31 -7.46 -4.51
N GLU A 93 27.10 -7.98 -4.73
CA GLU A 93 26.36 -7.78 -5.97
C GLU A 93 25.76 -6.39 -6.02
N LYS A 94 25.80 -5.72 -7.17
CA LYS A 94 25.09 -4.45 -7.37
C LYS A 94 23.59 -4.63 -7.28
N ILE A 95 22.93 -3.82 -6.47
CA ILE A 95 21.49 -3.83 -6.24
C ILE A 95 20.86 -2.56 -6.81
N LEU A 96 19.84 -2.71 -7.65
CA LEU A 96 19.04 -1.61 -8.16
C LEU A 96 17.71 -1.54 -7.42
N VAL A 97 17.39 -0.39 -6.83
CA VAL A 97 16.06 -0.09 -6.28
C VAL A 97 15.25 0.62 -7.37
N TYR A 98 14.28 -0.08 -7.94
CA TYR A 98 13.46 0.38 -9.04
C TYR A 98 12.05 0.75 -8.54
N GLY A 99 11.54 1.91 -8.83
CA GLY A 99 10.18 2.32 -8.46
C GLY A 99 9.48 3.09 -9.57
N ASP A 100 8.15 3.16 -9.48
CA ASP A 100 7.38 3.99 -10.41
C ASP A 100 7.60 5.49 -10.16
N TYR A 101 7.23 6.32 -11.12
CA TYR A 101 7.46 7.77 -11.11
C TYR A 101 6.47 8.57 -10.26
N ASP A 102 5.40 7.95 -9.77
CA ASP A 102 4.43 8.64 -8.92
C ASP A 102 4.88 8.78 -7.45
N VAL A 103 4.03 9.37 -6.62
CA VAL A 103 4.38 9.64 -5.21
C VAL A 103 4.65 8.37 -4.43
N ASP A 104 3.89 7.31 -4.67
CA ASP A 104 4.01 6.06 -3.93
C ASP A 104 5.30 5.34 -4.34
N GLY A 105 5.58 5.23 -5.64
CA GLY A 105 6.81 4.66 -6.17
C GLY A 105 8.06 5.42 -5.74
N THR A 106 8.10 6.74 -5.92
CA THR A 106 9.26 7.57 -5.54
C THR A 106 9.51 7.56 -4.03
N SER A 107 8.44 7.57 -3.21
CA SER A 107 8.56 7.48 -1.75
C SER A 107 9.07 6.11 -1.30
N ALA A 108 8.61 5.03 -1.94
CA ALA A 108 9.06 3.67 -1.67
C ALA A 108 10.55 3.50 -2.01
N VAL A 109 10.98 4.02 -3.18
CA VAL A 109 12.41 4.04 -3.58
C VAL A 109 13.24 4.80 -2.56
N ALA A 110 12.84 6.02 -2.20
CA ALA A 110 13.56 6.83 -1.23
C ALA A 110 13.71 6.11 0.12
N LEU A 111 12.64 5.44 0.59
CA LEU A 111 12.66 4.71 1.85
C LEU A 111 13.63 3.52 1.80
N VAL A 112 13.52 2.66 0.79
CA VAL A 112 14.33 1.44 0.69
C VAL A 112 15.79 1.77 0.38
N TYR A 113 16.04 2.68 -0.55
CA TYR A 113 17.38 3.14 -0.88
C TYR A 113 18.08 3.75 0.34
N SER A 114 17.45 4.73 1.00
CA SER A 114 18.03 5.40 2.19
C SER A 114 18.22 4.46 3.37
N TYR A 115 17.48 3.37 3.44
CA TYR A 115 17.70 2.34 4.46
C TYR A 115 18.92 1.48 4.14
N LEU A 116 19.01 0.96 2.90
CA LEU A 116 20.05 0.04 2.48
C LEU A 116 21.42 0.73 2.36
N GLU A 117 21.48 1.98 1.87
CA GLU A 117 22.74 2.73 1.72
C GLU A 117 23.52 2.95 3.04
N LYS A 118 22.83 2.84 4.19
CA LYS A 118 23.48 2.97 5.50
C LYS A 118 24.50 1.87 5.79
N PHE A 119 24.39 0.72 5.13
CA PHE A 119 25.26 -0.42 5.37
C PHE A 119 25.71 -1.14 4.09
N TYR A 120 25.28 -0.66 2.92
CA TYR A 120 25.67 -1.24 1.62
C TYR A 120 25.87 -0.15 0.57
N THR A 121 27.02 -0.16 -0.11
CA THR A 121 27.44 0.90 -1.05
C THR A 121 27.20 0.54 -2.52
N GLU A 122 27.15 -0.78 -2.86
CA GLU A 122 26.90 -1.25 -4.22
C GLU A 122 25.40 -1.22 -4.54
N ILE A 123 24.78 -0.04 -4.38
CA ILE A 123 23.34 0.18 -4.55
C ILE A 123 23.10 1.48 -5.32
N ASP A 124 22.13 1.45 -6.23
CA ASP A 124 21.65 2.63 -6.93
C ASP A 124 20.12 2.53 -7.10
N TYR A 125 19.51 3.57 -7.66
CA TYR A 125 18.08 3.58 -7.89
C TYR A 125 17.75 3.97 -9.32
N TYR A 126 16.55 3.57 -9.78
CA TYR A 126 16.01 3.95 -11.08
C TYR A 126 14.53 4.31 -10.95
N ILE A 127 14.16 5.43 -11.57
CA ILE A 127 12.78 5.88 -11.69
C ILE A 127 12.53 6.16 -13.16
N PRO A 128 11.58 5.47 -13.83
CA PRO A 128 11.32 5.64 -15.25
C PRO A 128 10.78 7.03 -15.58
N ASP A 129 11.14 7.53 -16.75
CA ASP A 129 10.57 8.78 -17.26
C ASP A 129 9.12 8.57 -17.71
N ARG A 130 8.22 9.34 -17.11
CA ARG A 130 6.77 9.24 -17.35
C ARG A 130 6.38 9.31 -18.83
N TYR A 131 7.07 10.11 -19.63
CA TYR A 131 6.70 10.41 -21.01
C TYR A 131 7.33 9.46 -22.02
N SER A 132 8.54 9.00 -21.77
CA SER A 132 9.28 8.16 -22.71
C SER A 132 9.25 6.68 -22.38
N GLU A 133 8.96 6.30 -21.12
CA GLU A 133 9.00 4.92 -20.65
C GLU A 133 7.62 4.40 -20.21
N GLY A 134 6.78 5.29 -19.65
CA GLY A 134 5.45 4.93 -19.17
C GLY A 134 5.45 4.44 -17.72
N TYR A 135 4.39 3.73 -17.34
CA TYR A 135 4.15 3.26 -15.99
C TYR A 135 4.76 1.88 -15.73
N GLY A 136 5.40 1.72 -14.57
CA GLY A 136 5.92 0.44 -14.11
C GLY A 136 7.33 0.13 -14.63
N VAL A 137 7.66 -1.16 -14.71
CA VAL A 137 8.97 -1.61 -15.21
C VAL A 137 9.05 -1.38 -16.71
N SER A 138 10.14 -0.76 -17.20
CA SER A 138 10.39 -0.47 -18.60
C SER A 138 11.56 -1.29 -19.16
N PHE A 139 11.54 -1.61 -20.46
CA PHE A 139 12.68 -2.21 -21.12
C PHE A 139 13.95 -1.36 -20.97
N LYS A 140 13.82 -0.05 -21.13
CA LYS A 140 14.95 0.88 -20.96
C LYS A 140 15.57 0.81 -19.56
N GLY A 141 14.73 0.66 -18.51
CA GLY A 141 15.21 0.48 -17.14
C GLY A 141 15.91 -0.85 -16.92
N ILE A 142 15.44 -1.93 -17.57
CA ILE A 142 16.10 -3.25 -17.53
C ILE A 142 17.42 -3.22 -18.30
N ASP A 143 17.45 -2.66 -19.53
CA ASP A 143 18.66 -2.50 -20.33
C ASP A 143 19.71 -1.67 -19.55
N TRP A 144 19.27 -0.59 -18.89
CA TRP A 144 20.14 0.21 -18.05
C TRP A 144 20.72 -0.57 -16.88
N ALA A 145 19.91 -1.43 -16.25
CA ALA A 145 20.38 -2.30 -15.17
C ALA A 145 21.42 -3.32 -15.67
N GLU A 146 21.21 -3.92 -16.85
CA GLU A 146 22.16 -4.83 -17.50
C GLU A 146 23.46 -4.13 -17.85
N ASP A 147 23.39 -2.98 -18.52
CA ASP A 147 24.55 -2.17 -18.95
C ASP A 147 25.43 -1.70 -17.77
N ASN A 148 24.83 -1.53 -16.58
CA ASN A 148 25.52 -1.14 -15.36
C ASN A 148 25.86 -2.30 -14.43
N ASP A 149 25.67 -3.55 -14.88
CA ASP A 149 26.06 -4.79 -14.19
C ASP A 149 25.31 -5.03 -12.86
N PHE A 150 24.06 -4.55 -12.74
CA PHE A 150 23.20 -4.89 -11.60
C PHE A 150 22.82 -6.37 -11.62
N LYS A 151 22.86 -7.02 -10.45
CA LYS A 151 22.56 -8.46 -10.28
C LYS A 151 21.24 -8.72 -9.57
N LEU A 152 20.69 -7.71 -8.93
CA LEU A 152 19.40 -7.74 -8.26
C LEU A 152 18.63 -6.44 -8.50
N ILE A 153 17.39 -6.55 -8.94
CA ILE A 153 16.44 -5.42 -9.03
C ILE A 153 15.37 -5.61 -7.98
N ILE A 154 15.14 -4.60 -7.13
CA ILE A 154 14.06 -4.54 -6.16
C ILE A 154 12.99 -3.60 -6.71
N CYS A 155 11.92 -4.16 -7.27
CA CYS A 155 10.82 -3.38 -7.82
C CYS A 155 9.82 -2.98 -6.74
N LEU A 156 9.50 -1.70 -6.67
CA LEU A 156 8.60 -1.09 -5.69
C LEU A 156 7.47 -0.37 -6.42
N ASP A 157 6.23 -0.70 -6.06
CA ASP A 157 5.02 -0.09 -6.61
C ASP A 157 4.85 -0.19 -8.15
N CYS A 158 5.49 -1.19 -8.77
CA CYS A 158 5.47 -1.39 -10.21
C CYS A 158 4.41 -2.40 -10.70
N GLY A 159 3.71 -3.06 -9.77
CA GLY A 159 2.84 -4.20 -10.10
C GLY A 159 3.63 -5.43 -10.56
N ILE A 160 2.91 -6.55 -10.81
CA ILE A 160 3.51 -7.85 -11.13
C ILE A 160 3.20 -8.32 -12.56
N LYS A 161 2.75 -7.44 -13.43
CA LYS A 161 2.30 -7.82 -14.79
C LYS A 161 3.30 -7.52 -15.91
N ALA A 162 4.49 -7.08 -15.57
CA ALA A 162 5.60 -6.85 -16.51
C ALA A 162 6.22 -8.19 -16.94
N HIS A 163 5.47 -8.98 -17.75
CA HIS A 163 5.88 -10.32 -18.18
C HIS A 163 6.73 -10.35 -19.45
N LYS A 164 6.92 -9.22 -20.09
CA LYS A 164 7.69 -9.08 -21.32
C LYS A 164 9.06 -8.45 -21.09
N GLU A 165 9.15 -7.70 -20.02
CA GLU A 165 10.32 -7.06 -19.47
C GLU A 165 11.10 -8.04 -18.58
#